data_48b6429bcbb91321c71760668510c831
#
_entry.id   48b6429bcbb91321c71760668510c831
#
_cell.length_a   1.000
_cell.length_b   1.000
_cell.length_c   1.000
_cell.angle_alpha   90.00
_cell.angle_beta   90.00
_cell.angle_gamma   90.00
#
_symmetry.space_group_name_H-M   'P 1'
#
loop_
_entity.id
_entity.type
_entity.pdbx_description
1 polymer ?
#
loop_
_entity_poly.entity_id
_entity_poly.type
_entity_poly.pdbx_seq_one_letter_code
_entity_poly.pdbx_strand_id
1 'polypeptide(L)'
;MSVNRLFALLLGALLMTGMSVAHAQPEAASGYQRKPEVRGTRLMVATANPYASRAGFAILEQGGSAVDAAIAAQLVLGLTEPQSSGIGGGAFLLHFDARKRAVTAWDGRETAPAAASEALFNGPDGKPVPFFDAVVGGRSVGVPGVVRMLEAAHAQHGRLPWSALFQSAITLAQEGFVVSPRLNRLLGTERHLKRDLAAARYFYDSAGQPWPIGHLLRNPAYADTLRQIAERGSLALHAGPIARDIVAAVREHPTNPGLLSEHDLAFYQPVAREALCAPYKRYLVCGMPPPSSGGLAVAQILGIVEARGGVRLAQPDGTPDPDGVHAFAEAGRLAFADRNQFIADPAFVAPPSGLLDPAYLRQRAALIGERSMGRAVAGRPDQRPRAETSEASLEQPATSHLSILDAAGNAVSMTTTIEDQFGARLMVRGFLLNNQLTDFSFSPQENGAPVANRVQPGKRPRSSMAPSLVFEQPAYGTHAGRRRTPAASHASTVATAPTQSATHAATATSSERFGPLVMSLGSPGGSQIIGYVARTLIATLGDGLPLQQAIDMPNLGSRNGPTELEAGVASDTLATALRTRGHEVRSIDMTSGLQGIMRRCTAPGTCILNGGADPRREGLVIAR
;
A
#
# COMPACT_ATOMS: atom_id res chain seq x y z
N MET A 1 26.39 32.63 -48.47
CA MET A 1 25.99 31.93 -47.25
C MET A 1 26.13 30.46 -47.53
N SER A 2 27.11 29.82 -46.91
CA SER A 2 27.62 28.51 -47.33
C SER A 2 26.76 27.35 -46.79
N VAL A 3 26.61 26.32 -47.61
CA VAL A 3 25.89 25.05 -47.36
C VAL A 3 26.25 24.37 -46.03
N ASN A 4 27.45 24.65 -45.50
CA ASN A 4 27.94 24.11 -44.22
C ASN A 4 27.21 24.64 -42.96
N ARG A 5 26.46 25.76 -43.02
CA ARG A 5 25.67 26.25 -41.86
C ARG A 5 24.30 25.61 -41.79
N LEU A 6 23.76 25.12 -42.91
CA LEU A 6 22.46 24.37 -42.89
C LEU A 6 22.63 22.95 -42.37
N PHE A 7 23.79 22.31 -42.64
CA PHE A 7 24.10 20.96 -42.12
C PHE A 7 24.33 20.93 -40.59
N ALA A 8 24.96 21.99 -40.05
CA ALA A 8 25.18 22.09 -38.60
C ALA A 8 23.88 22.36 -37.82
N LEU A 9 22.88 23.01 -38.39
CA LEU A 9 21.55 23.24 -37.78
C LEU A 9 20.65 22.00 -37.86
N LEU A 10 20.80 21.17 -38.90
CA LEU A 10 20.06 19.90 -39.02
C LEU A 10 20.64 18.80 -38.12
N LEU A 11 21.95 18.78 -37.87
CA LEU A 11 22.58 17.83 -36.94
C LEU A 11 22.29 18.21 -35.46
N GLY A 12 22.15 19.50 -35.15
CA GLY A 12 21.77 20.00 -33.83
C GLY A 12 20.28 19.70 -33.46
N ALA A 13 19.40 19.63 -34.48
CA ALA A 13 17.97 19.30 -34.26
C ALA A 13 17.74 17.79 -34.10
N LEU A 14 18.64 16.90 -34.59
CA LEU A 14 18.50 15.45 -34.43
C LEU A 14 19.03 14.92 -33.09
N LEU A 15 19.78 15.72 -32.32
CA LEU A 15 20.32 15.33 -31.01
C LEU A 15 19.42 15.73 -29.82
N MET A 16 18.27 16.36 -30.06
CA MET A 16 17.27 16.66 -29.04
C MET A 16 16.13 15.63 -28.99
N THR A 17 16.26 14.51 -29.68
CA THR A 17 15.26 13.43 -29.58
C THR A 17 15.61 12.46 -28.46
N GLY A 18 14.95 12.64 -27.32
CA GLY A 18 14.55 11.52 -26.48
C GLY A 18 15.53 11.07 -25.42
N MET A 19 15.76 11.87 -24.38
CA MET A 19 15.81 11.28 -23.05
C MET A 19 14.40 10.75 -22.75
N SER A 20 14.09 9.56 -23.25
CA SER A 20 12.98 8.76 -22.74
C SER A 20 13.32 8.48 -21.28
N VAL A 21 12.70 9.23 -20.37
CA VAL A 21 12.61 8.81 -18.97
C VAL A 21 12.03 7.41 -19.05
N ALA A 22 12.82 6.40 -18.74
CA ALA A 22 12.35 5.04 -18.61
C ALA A 22 11.34 5.03 -17.48
N HIS A 23 10.07 5.22 -17.84
CA HIS A 23 8.99 4.96 -16.92
C HIS A 23 9.02 3.47 -16.66
N ALA A 24 9.19 3.10 -15.41
CA ALA A 24 9.04 1.73 -14.99
C ALA A 24 7.68 1.22 -15.51
N GLN A 25 7.73 0.16 -16.31
CA GLN A 25 6.51 -0.41 -16.88
C GLN A 25 5.72 -1.06 -15.75
N PRO A 26 4.40 -0.78 -15.64
CA PRO A 26 3.55 -1.47 -14.68
C PRO A 26 3.63 -2.98 -14.87
N GLU A 27 3.45 -3.71 -13.77
CA GLU A 27 3.40 -5.17 -13.81
C GLU A 27 2.27 -5.63 -14.75
N ALA A 28 2.60 -6.48 -15.73
CA ALA A 28 1.62 -7.03 -16.65
C ALA A 28 0.68 -8.00 -15.92
N ALA A 29 -0.62 -7.92 -16.20
CA ALA A 29 -1.63 -8.83 -15.64
C ALA A 29 -1.33 -10.29 -16.00
N SER A 30 -1.66 -11.23 -15.10
CA SER A 30 -1.52 -12.69 -15.33
C SER A 30 -2.48 -13.23 -16.39
N GLY A 31 -3.35 -12.39 -16.89
CA GLY A 31 -4.51 -12.65 -17.72
C GLY A 31 -5.78 -12.20 -16.98
N TYR A 32 -6.72 -11.63 -17.70
CA TYR A 32 -7.98 -11.18 -17.11
C TYR A 32 -8.93 -12.39 -17.02
N GLN A 33 -9.22 -12.84 -15.80
CA GLN A 33 -10.17 -13.92 -15.54
C GLN A 33 -11.27 -13.45 -14.60
N ARG A 34 -12.49 -13.25 -15.09
CA ARG A 34 -13.64 -12.89 -14.25
C ARG A 34 -13.84 -13.88 -13.12
N LYS A 35 -14.12 -13.35 -11.93
CA LYS A 35 -14.36 -14.13 -10.73
C LYS A 35 -15.78 -13.90 -10.21
N PRO A 36 -16.46 -14.93 -9.70
CA PRO A 36 -17.76 -14.74 -9.07
C PRO A 36 -17.59 -14.04 -7.73
N GLU A 37 -18.60 -13.27 -7.32
CA GLU A 37 -18.75 -12.82 -5.94
C GLU A 37 -18.97 -14.03 -5.04
N VAL A 38 -18.19 -14.15 -3.95
CA VAL A 38 -18.32 -15.22 -2.96
C VAL A 38 -19.12 -14.72 -1.78
N ARG A 39 -20.11 -15.51 -1.35
CA ARG A 39 -20.97 -15.19 -0.21
C ARG A 39 -20.69 -16.08 0.99
N GLY A 40 -20.78 -15.52 2.18
CA GLY A 40 -20.65 -16.21 3.46
C GLY A 40 -21.40 -15.48 4.56
N THR A 41 -21.35 -16.03 5.77
CA THR A 41 -22.08 -15.45 6.93
C THR A 41 -21.20 -15.22 8.14
N ARG A 42 -20.08 -15.95 8.30
CA ARG A 42 -19.29 -15.94 9.53
C ARG A 42 -17.79 -15.71 9.35
N LEU A 43 -17.19 -16.38 8.38
CA LEU A 43 -15.76 -16.40 8.13
C LEU A 43 -15.50 -16.04 6.68
N MET A 44 -14.52 -15.20 6.42
CA MET A 44 -14.10 -14.92 5.05
C MET A 44 -12.64 -14.54 4.99
N VAL A 45 -11.94 -15.08 4.00
CA VAL A 45 -10.55 -14.76 3.66
C VAL A 45 -10.48 -14.45 2.17
N ALA A 46 -9.89 -13.31 1.83
CA ALA A 46 -9.59 -12.91 0.47
C ALA A 46 -8.09 -12.56 0.38
N THR A 47 -7.31 -13.28 -0.42
CA THR A 47 -5.88 -13.04 -0.59
C THR A 47 -5.45 -13.13 -2.06
N ALA A 48 -4.23 -12.66 -2.35
CA ALA A 48 -3.67 -12.62 -3.69
C ALA A 48 -3.38 -14.02 -4.30
N ASN A 49 -3.39 -15.10 -3.48
CA ASN A 49 -3.03 -16.43 -3.94
C ASN A 49 -3.92 -17.52 -3.30
N PRO A 50 -4.38 -18.55 -4.06
CA PRO A 50 -5.25 -19.60 -3.53
C PRO A 50 -4.67 -20.39 -2.36
N TYR A 51 -3.38 -20.67 -2.34
CA TYR A 51 -2.72 -21.37 -1.23
C TYR A 51 -2.79 -20.55 0.05
N ALA A 52 -2.55 -19.24 -0.03
CA ALA A 52 -2.62 -18.34 1.11
C ALA A 52 -4.06 -18.19 1.65
N SER A 53 -5.05 -18.12 0.76
CA SER A 53 -6.47 -18.10 1.17
C SER A 53 -6.87 -19.35 1.93
N ARG A 54 -6.44 -20.54 1.45
CA ARG A 54 -6.70 -21.83 2.14
C ARG A 54 -6.01 -21.88 3.49
N ALA A 55 -4.75 -21.44 3.59
CA ALA A 55 -4.00 -21.43 4.86
C ALA A 55 -4.67 -20.51 5.90
N GLY A 56 -5.00 -19.27 5.51
CA GLY A 56 -5.71 -18.35 6.40
C GLY A 56 -7.10 -18.87 6.81
N PHE A 57 -7.83 -19.47 5.88
CA PHE A 57 -9.16 -20.02 6.16
C PHE A 57 -9.11 -21.21 7.11
N ALA A 58 -8.15 -22.12 6.94
CA ALA A 58 -7.93 -23.27 7.85
C ALA A 58 -7.63 -22.81 9.28
N ILE A 59 -6.91 -21.72 9.48
CA ILE A 59 -6.68 -21.10 10.78
C ILE A 59 -7.98 -20.59 11.39
N LEU A 60 -8.84 -19.92 10.61
CA LEU A 60 -10.15 -19.47 11.09
C LEU A 60 -11.07 -20.64 11.48
N GLU A 61 -11.04 -21.76 10.73
CA GLU A 61 -11.82 -22.96 11.05
C GLU A 61 -11.37 -23.63 12.35
N GLN A 62 -10.08 -23.52 12.72
CA GLN A 62 -9.53 -23.96 13.99
C GLN A 62 -9.85 -23.01 15.16
N GLY A 63 -10.62 -21.93 14.92
CA GLY A 63 -10.97 -20.94 15.95
C GLY A 63 -9.96 -19.81 16.13
N GLY A 64 -8.98 -19.70 15.23
CA GLY A 64 -8.02 -18.61 15.21
C GLY A 64 -8.66 -17.25 14.97
N SER A 65 -7.97 -16.19 15.34
CA SER A 65 -8.35 -14.81 15.09
C SER A 65 -8.06 -14.38 13.64
N ALA A 66 -8.60 -13.22 13.25
CA ALA A 66 -8.26 -12.61 11.96
C ALA A 66 -6.75 -12.33 11.83
N VAL A 67 -6.05 -12.02 12.95
CA VAL A 67 -4.59 -11.82 12.98
C VAL A 67 -3.86 -13.14 12.78
N ASP A 68 -4.28 -14.22 13.44
CA ASP A 68 -3.69 -15.55 13.25
C ASP A 68 -3.79 -15.99 11.78
N ALA A 69 -4.96 -15.80 11.17
CA ALA A 69 -5.18 -16.13 9.77
C ALA A 69 -4.33 -15.27 8.82
N ALA A 70 -4.13 -13.99 9.16
CA ALA A 70 -3.27 -13.09 8.40
C ALA A 70 -1.80 -13.53 8.43
N ILE A 71 -1.32 -14.00 9.58
CA ILE A 71 0.05 -14.54 9.72
C ILE A 71 0.23 -15.77 8.84
N ALA A 72 -0.66 -16.76 8.94
CA ALA A 72 -0.55 -17.97 8.13
C ALA A 72 -0.62 -17.67 6.62
N ALA A 73 -1.52 -16.77 6.21
CA ALA A 73 -1.62 -16.32 4.82
C ALA A 73 -0.34 -15.61 4.35
N GLN A 74 0.23 -14.70 5.17
CA GLN A 74 1.48 -13.99 4.86
C GLN A 74 2.66 -14.93 4.65
N LEU A 75 2.82 -15.93 5.51
CA LEU A 75 3.92 -16.89 5.39
C LEU A 75 3.81 -17.73 4.11
N VAL A 76 2.59 -18.08 3.70
CA VAL A 76 2.33 -18.76 2.43
C VAL A 76 2.52 -17.83 1.24
N LEU A 77 2.10 -16.55 1.32
CA LEU A 77 2.36 -15.56 0.27
C LEU A 77 3.86 -15.39 0.00
N GLY A 78 4.71 -15.35 1.04
CA GLY A 78 6.16 -15.28 0.88
C GLY A 78 6.77 -16.45 0.12
N LEU A 79 6.06 -17.59 0.05
CA LEU A 79 6.45 -18.77 -0.73
C LEU A 79 5.86 -18.77 -2.14
N THR A 80 4.57 -18.45 -2.27
CA THR A 80 3.79 -18.61 -3.51
C THR A 80 3.70 -17.35 -4.37
N GLU A 81 3.92 -16.18 -3.77
CA GLU A 81 4.01 -14.85 -4.40
C GLU A 81 5.36 -14.17 -4.05
N PRO A 82 6.51 -14.88 -4.20
CA PRO A 82 7.82 -14.38 -3.75
C PRO A 82 8.25 -13.13 -4.48
N GLN A 83 7.71 -12.87 -5.67
CA GLN A 83 7.93 -11.65 -6.43
C GLN A 83 7.24 -10.41 -5.83
N SER A 84 6.30 -10.60 -4.90
CA SER A 84 5.44 -9.51 -4.40
C SER A 84 5.64 -9.21 -2.93
N SER A 85 5.89 -10.22 -2.09
CA SER A 85 5.99 -10.06 -0.63
C SER A 85 6.73 -11.24 0.01
N GLY A 86 7.17 -11.07 1.25
CA GLY A 86 7.86 -12.12 1.99
C GLY A 86 8.37 -11.65 3.35
N ILE A 87 8.96 -12.60 4.12
CA ILE A 87 9.50 -12.32 5.46
C ILE A 87 10.72 -11.39 5.43
N GLY A 88 11.35 -11.21 4.28
CA GLY A 88 12.44 -10.25 4.05
C GLY A 88 11.97 -8.82 3.75
N GLY A 89 10.68 -8.51 3.88
CA GLY A 89 10.07 -7.23 3.59
C GLY A 89 9.31 -6.60 4.75
N GLY A 90 8.34 -5.74 4.41
CA GLY A 90 7.50 -5.02 5.35
C GLY A 90 6.01 -5.07 5.01
N ALA A 91 5.21 -4.53 5.93
CA ALA A 91 3.77 -4.49 5.76
C ALA A 91 3.11 -3.39 6.60
N PHE A 92 1.87 -3.05 6.22
CA PHE A 92 0.93 -2.31 7.05
C PHE A 92 -0.33 -3.12 7.27
N LEU A 93 -0.78 -3.19 8.51
CA LEU A 93 -1.95 -3.96 8.92
C LEU A 93 -2.91 -3.08 9.73
N LEU A 94 -4.15 -2.99 9.29
CA LEU A 94 -5.24 -2.48 10.10
C LEU A 94 -5.97 -3.65 10.75
N HIS A 95 -6.12 -3.62 12.07
CA HIS A 95 -6.89 -4.57 12.83
C HIS A 95 -8.09 -3.88 13.50
N PHE A 96 -9.28 -4.41 13.29
CA PHE A 96 -10.49 -4.03 14.01
C PHE A 96 -10.81 -5.07 15.08
N ASP A 97 -10.81 -4.66 16.35
CA ASP A 97 -11.32 -5.43 17.48
C ASP A 97 -12.82 -5.14 17.63
N ALA A 98 -13.66 -6.11 17.26
CA ALA A 98 -15.12 -5.95 17.26
C ALA A 98 -15.69 -5.79 18.67
N ARG A 99 -15.06 -6.39 19.69
CA ARG A 99 -15.48 -6.28 21.09
C ARG A 99 -15.20 -4.90 21.65
N LYS A 100 -14.00 -4.37 21.40
CA LYS A 100 -13.58 -3.04 21.86
C LYS A 100 -14.08 -1.92 20.95
N ARG A 101 -14.54 -2.25 19.75
CA ARG A 101 -14.88 -1.31 18.67
C ARG A 101 -13.71 -0.33 18.43
N ALA A 102 -12.53 -0.87 18.27
CA ALA A 102 -11.30 -0.11 18.12
C ALA A 102 -10.49 -0.58 16.90
N VAL A 103 -9.83 0.35 16.22
CA VAL A 103 -8.93 0.06 15.12
C VAL A 103 -7.50 0.38 15.55
N THR A 104 -6.59 -0.57 15.35
CA THR A 104 -5.15 -0.38 15.51
C THR A 104 -4.48 -0.47 14.15
N ALA A 105 -3.61 0.47 13.83
CA ALA A 105 -2.77 0.45 12.64
C ALA A 105 -1.35 -0.02 13.01
N TRP A 106 -0.95 -1.17 12.50
CA TRP A 106 0.37 -1.75 12.72
C TRP A 106 1.31 -1.39 11.58
N ASP A 107 2.43 -0.78 11.92
CA ASP A 107 3.49 -0.34 11.00
C ASP A 107 4.70 -1.27 11.15
N GLY A 108 4.86 -2.15 10.17
CA GLY A 108 6.01 -3.03 9.96
C GLY A 108 6.83 -2.60 8.74
N ARG A 109 6.82 -1.30 8.39
CA ARG A 109 7.61 -0.73 7.31
C ARG A 109 9.10 -0.85 7.61
N GLU A 110 9.89 -1.11 6.61
CA GLU A 110 11.34 -1.17 6.69
C GLU A 110 11.92 0.18 7.14
N THR A 111 13.07 0.13 7.81
CA THR A 111 13.84 1.33 8.15
C THR A 111 15.15 1.37 7.39
N ALA A 112 15.64 2.57 7.09
CA ALA A 112 16.99 2.73 6.60
C ALA A 112 18.01 2.29 7.68
N PRO A 113 19.11 1.61 7.33
CA PRO A 113 20.19 1.31 8.24
C PRO A 113 20.75 2.56 8.94
N ALA A 114 21.28 2.41 10.14
CA ALA A 114 21.88 3.51 10.89
C ALA A 114 23.07 4.19 10.16
N ALA A 115 23.74 3.45 9.27
CA ALA A 115 24.83 3.99 8.45
C ALA A 115 24.35 4.67 7.15
N ALA A 116 23.05 4.68 6.85
CA ALA A 116 22.53 5.32 5.64
C ALA A 116 22.64 6.85 5.72
N SER A 117 22.84 7.49 4.57
CA SER A 117 22.90 8.93 4.45
C SER A 117 22.08 9.43 3.27
N GLU A 118 21.89 10.73 3.16
CA GLU A 118 21.20 11.36 2.02
C GLU A 118 21.85 11.06 0.66
N ALA A 119 23.13 10.67 0.65
CA ALA A 119 23.88 10.29 -0.55
C ALA A 119 23.76 8.81 -0.93
N LEU A 120 22.90 8.02 -0.26
CA LEU A 120 22.77 6.57 -0.48
C LEU A 120 22.62 6.18 -1.96
N PHE A 121 21.87 6.97 -2.73
CA PHE A 121 21.60 6.71 -4.14
C PHE A 121 22.41 7.59 -5.09
N ASN A 122 23.47 8.25 -4.63
CA ASN A 122 24.35 9.01 -5.48
C ASN A 122 25.50 8.14 -6.00
N GLY A 123 25.85 8.35 -7.28
CA GLY A 123 27.06 7.83 -7.88
C GLY A 123 28.31 8.63 -7.48
N PRO A 124 29.48 8.24 -7.98
CA PRO A 124 30.74 8.95 -7.74
C PRO A 124 30.74 10.41 -8.20
N ASP A 125 29.88 10.75 -9.16
CA ASP A 125 29.69 12.11 -9.70
C ASP A 125 28.70 12.96 -8.86
N GLY A 126 28.21 12.43 -7.75
CA GLY A 126 27.23 13.08 -6.88
C GLY A 126 25.81 13.10 -7.42
N LYS A 127 25.55 12.46 -8.56
CA LYS A 127 24.20 12.39 -9.17
C LYS A 127 23.50 11.08 -8.82
N PRO A 128 22.16 11.06 -8.85
CA PRO A 128 21.40 9.84 -8.66
C PRO A 128 21.79 8.75 -9.67
N VAL A 129 22.02 7.54 -9.18
CA VAL A 129 22.28 6.37 -10.03
C VAL A 129 20.99 5.93 -10.75
N PRO A 130 21.08 5.20 -11.89
CA PRO A 130 19.93 4.60 -12.54
C PRO A 130 19.15 3.69 -11.58
N PHE A 131 17.83 3.63 -11.73
CA PHE A 131 16.95 2.93 -10.79
C PHE A 131 17.37 1.47 -10.53
N PHE A 132 17.60 0.67 -11.56
CA PHE A 132 17.98 -0.73 -11.36
C PHE A 132 19.41 -0.92 -10.83
N ASP A 133 20.28 0.06 -10.99
CA ASP A 133 21.61 0.06 -10.35
C ASP A 133 21.47 0.35 -8.83
N ALA A 134 20.42 1.03 -8.42
CA ALA A 134 20.06 1.18 -7.02
C ALA A 134 19.38 -0.07 -6.46
N VAL A 135 18.42 -0.67 -7.20
CA VAL A 135 17.58 -1.78 -6.76
C VAL A 135 18.37 -3.07 -6.54
N VAL A 136 19.17 -3.49 -7.54
CA VAL A 136 19.79 -4.82 -7.54
C VAL A 136 21.00 -4.89 -6.62
N GLY A 137 20.89 -5.65 -5.54
CA GLY A 137 21.97 -5.82 -4.56
C GLY A 137 21.64 -5.24 -3.18
N GLY A 138 22.67 -5.12 -2.34
CA GLY A 138 22.52 -4.77 -0.92
C GLY A 138 22.10 -3.33 -0.64
N ARG A 139 22.46 -2.37 -1.52
CA ARG A 139 22.25 -0.92 -1.31
C ARG A 139 20.80 -0.55 -0.99
N SER A 140 19.85 -1.21 -1.64
CA SER A 140 18.42 -0.93 -1.53
C SER A 140 17.72 -1.61 -0.36
N VAL A 141 18.40 -2.50 0.35
CA VAL A 141 17.78 -3.34 1.38
C VAL A 141 17.57 -2.54 2.65
N GLY A 142 16.29 -2.36 3.03
CA GLY A 142 15.89 -1.84 4.33
C GLY A 142 15.78 -2.95 5.37
N VAL A 143 15.76 -2.57 6.65
CA VAL A 143 15.59 -3.50 7.77
C VAL A 143 14.22 -4.17 7.68
N PRO A 144 14.11 -5.49 7.49
CA PRO A 144 12.82 -6.18 7.39
C PRO A 144 11.96 -6.03 8.64
N GLY A 145 10.68 -5.72 8.46
CA GLY A 145 9.80 -5.40 9.58
C GLY A 145 8.59 -6.31 9.76
N VAL A 146 8.18 -7.04 8.71
CA VAL A 146 6.90 -7.76 8.70
C VAL A 146 6.78 -8.80 9.83
N VAL A 147 7.82 -9.60 10.09
CA VAL A 147 7.74 -10.70 11.08
C VAL A 147 7.60 -10.14 12.50
N ARG A 148 8.37 -9.09 12.87
CA ARG A 148 8.22 -8.42 14.17
C ARG A 148 6.88 -7.74 14.34
N MET A 149 6.37 -7.12 13.28
CA MET A 149 5.03 -6.52 13.32
C MET A 149 3.94 -7.58 13.54
N LEU A 150 4.03 -8.71 12.84
CA LEU A 150 3.06 -9.80 12.99
C LEU A 150 3.12 -10.44 14.39
N GLU A 151 4.33 -10.62 14.95
CA GLU A 151 4.48 -11.13 16.32
C GLU A 151 3.90 -10.14 17.35
N ALA A 152 4.15 -8.84 17.20
CA ALA A 152 3.58 -7.82 18.08
C ALA A 152 2.04 -7.76 17.97
N ALA A 153 1.48 -7.89 16.77
CA ALA A 153 0.04 -7.96 16.58
C ALA A 153 -0.56 -9.26 17.16
N HIS A 154 0.13 -10.40 16.98
CA HIS A 154 -0.26 -11.69 17.55
C HIS A 154 -0.29 -11.66 19.08
N ALA A 155 0.72 -11.07 19.71
CA ALA A 155 0.77 -10.94 21.18
C ALA A 155 -0.44 -10.22 21.78
N GLN A 156 -1.10 -9.33 21.01
CA GLN A 156 -2.27 -8.60 21.46
C GLN A 156 -3.60 -9.20 21.00
N HIS A 157 -3.62 -9.87 19.85
CA HIS A 157 -4.87 -10.24 19.15
C HIS A 157 -4.91 -11.71 18.71
N GLY A 158 -3.81 -12.46 18.86
CA GLY A 158 -3.73 -13.89 18.57
C GLY A 158 -4.57 -14.73 19.52
N ARG A 159 -5.01 -15.88 19.04
CA ARG A 159 -5.76 -16.90 19.81
C ARG A 159 -5.10 -18.26 19.78
N LEU A 160 -4.52 -18.63 18.65
CA LEU A 160 -3.77 -19.89 18.51
C LEU A 160 -2.30 -19.70 18.90
N PRO A 161 -1.59 -20.75 19.28
CA PRO A 161 -0.16 -20.68 19.53
C PRO A 161 0.58 -20.19 18.29
N TRP A 162 1.57 -19.31 18.47
CA TRP A 162 2.38 -18.74 17.40
C TRP A 162 2.92 -19.78 16.43
N SER A 163 3.50 -20.89 16.97
CA SER A 163 4.09 -21.96 16.18
C SER A 163 3.09 -22.70 15.28
N ALA A 164 1.83 -22.77 15.66
CA ALA A 164 0.77 -23.41 14.86
C ALA A 164 0.50 -22.68 13.55
N LEU A 165 0.71 -21.35 13.52
CA LEU A 165 0.44 -20.48 12.36
C LEU A 165 1.41 -20.72 11.20
N PHE A 166 2.54 -21.36 11.46
CA PHE A 166 3.60 -21.64 10.49
C PHE A 166 3.42 -22.96 9.74
N GLN A 167 2.61 -23.87 10.29
CA GLN A 167 2.56 -25.25 9.83
C GLN A 167 2.18 -25.38 8.35
N SER A 168 1.18 -24.63 7.88
CA SER A 168 0.75 -24.66 6.46
C SER A 168 1.89 -24.25 5.52
N ALA A 169 2.62 -23.19 5.86
CA ALA A 169 3.72 -22.70 5.04
C ALA A 169 4.93 -23.65 5.07
N ILE A 170 5.25 -24.23 6.24
CA ILE A 170 6.33 -25.22 6.39
C ILE A 170 6.04 -26.46 5.54
N THR A 171 4.83 -27.02 5.65
CA THR A 171 4.42 -28.19 4.87
C THR A 171 4.47 -27.90 3.37
N LEU A 172 3.90 -26.75 2.94
CA LEU A 172 3.89 -26.37 1.54
C LEU A 172 5.31 -26.14 0.99
N ALA A 173 6.22 -25.58 1.79
CA ALA A 173 7.61 -25.38 1.39
C ALA A 173 8.38 -26.72 1.25
N GLN A 174 8.06 -27.73 2.06
CA GLN A 174 8.68 -29.05 2.00
C GLN A 174 8.13 -29.94 0.89
N GLU A 175 6.79 -30.00 0.79
CA GLU A 175 6.11 -30.87 -0.17
C GLU A 175 6.05 -30.25 -1.56
N GLY A 176 6.07 -28.92 -1.64
CA GLY A 176 6.06 -28.14 -2.86
C GLY A 176 4.69 -27.53 -3.17
N PHE A 177 4.72 -26.48 -3.97
CA PHE A 177 3.57 -25.82 -4.56
C PHE A 177 3.71 -25.76 -6.09
N VAL A 178 2.60 -25.64 -6.77
CA VAL A 178 2.57 -25.60 -8.24
C VAL A 178 2.96 -24.21 -8.72
N VAL A 179 3.95 -24.12 -9.62
CA VAL A 179 4.32 -22.87 -10.29
C VAL A 179 3.11 -22.36 -11.09
N SER A 180 2.67 -21.18 -10.75
CA SER A 180 1.51 -20.54 -11.35
C SER A 180 1.85 -19.85 -12.70
N PRO A 181 0.86 -19.55 -13.55
CA PRO A 181 1.04 -18.75 -14.77
C PRO A 181 1.68 -17.39 -14.47
N ARG A 182 1.30 -16.75 -13.36
CA ARG A 182 1.85 -15.48 -12.93
C ARG A 182 3.33 -15.58 -12.56
N LEU A 183 3.69 -16.51 -11.70
CA LEU A 183 5.08 -16.69 -11.28
C LEU A 183 5.99 -17.01 -12.48
N ASN A 184 5.58 -17.95 -13.33
CA ASN A 184 6.32 -18.31 -14.55
C ASN A 184 6.54 -17.10 -15.47
N ARG A 185 5.48 -16.32 -15.77
CA ARG A 185 5.55 -15.14 -16.63
C ARG A 185 6.52 -14.09 -16.08
N LEU A 186 6.43 -13.78 -14.76
CA LEU A 186 7.27 -12.77 -14.14
C LEU A 186 8.74 -13.19 -14.08
N LEU A 187 9.02 -14.48 -13.83
CA LEU A 187 10.37 -15.04 -13.93
C LEU A 187 10.92 -14.97 -15.37
N GLY A 188 10.05 -15.13 -16.38
CA GLY A 188 10.44 -15.04 -17.79
C GLY A 188 10.85 -13.63 -18.23
N THR A 189 10.29 -12.60 -17.63
CA THR A 189 10.60 -11.19 -17.92
C THR A 189 11.71 -10.61 -17.04
N GLU A 190 12.03 -11.29 -15.92
CA GLU A 190 13.05 -10.84 -14.96
C GLU A 190 14.47 -10.98 -15.53
N ARG A 191 15.27 -9.91 -15.44
CA ARG A 191 16.59 -9.82 -16.08
C ARG A 191 17.77 -9.94 -15.12
N HIS A 192 17.56 -9.74 -13.82
CA HIS A 192 18.62 -9.60 -12.83
C HIS A 192 18.69 -10.75 -11.82
N LEU A 193 17.57 -11.40 -11.53
CA LEU A 193 17.44 -12.41 -10.47
C LEU A 193 18.41 -13.59 -10.63
N LYS A 194 18.73 -13.96 -11.87
CA LYS A 194 19.70 -15.05 -12.19
C LYS A 194 21.13 -14.74 -11.77
N ARG A 195 21.46 -13.48 -11.45
CA ARG A 195 22.79 -13.09 -10.96
C ARG A 195 23.04 -13.60 -9.53
N ASP A 196 21.98 -13.75 -8.74
CA ASP A 196 22.04 -14.41 -7.44
C ASP A 196 21.96 -15.93 -7.63
N LEU A 197 23.00 -16.64 -7.18
CA LEU A 197 23.12 -18.08 -7.39
C LEU A 197 22.04 -18.89 -6.66
N ALA A 198 21.59 -18.44 -5.49
CA ALA A 198 20.55 -19.12 -4.73
C ALA A 198 19.20 -18.99 -5.44
N ALA A 199 18.87 -17.79 -5.89
CA ALA A 199 17.66 -17.54 -6.67
C ALA A 199 17.67 -18.24 -8.03
N ALA A 200 18.83 -18.23 -8.74
CA ALA A 200 18.97 -18.92 -10.00
C ALA A 200 18.68 -20.43 -9.88
N ARG A 201 19.23 -21.09 -8.87
CA ARG A 201 19.02 -22.53 -8.61
C ARG A 201 17.59 -22.85 -8.21
N TYR A 202 16.91 -21.92 -7.55
CA TYR A 202 15.56 -22.12 -7.04
C TYR A 202 14.49 -21.87 -8.11
N PHE A 203 14.58 -20.78 -8.86
CA PHE A 203 13.54 -20.34 -9.77
C PHE A 203 13.69 -20.81 -11.23
N TYR A 204 14.88 -21.30 -11.59
CA TYR A 204 15.20 -21.64 -12.97
C TYR A 204 15.77 -23.07 -13.09
N ASP A 205 15.56 -23.66 -14.26
CA ASP A 205 16.13 -24.96 -14.62
C ASP A 205 17.63 -24.83 -15.01
N SER A 206 18.25 -25.97 -15.35
CA SER A 206 19.65 -26.02 -15.75
C SER A 206 19.96 -25.27 -17.07
N ALA A 207 18.96 -25.01 -17.90
CA ALA A 207 19.08 -24.19 -19.10
C ALA A 207 18.81 -22.70 -18.83
N GLY A 208 18.59 -22.32 -17.58
CA GLY A 208 18.26 -20.96 -17.17
C GLY A 208 16.86 -20.47 -17.59
N GLN A 209 15.95 -21.42 -17.88
CA GLN A 209 14.55 -21.09 -18.14
C GLN A 209 13.75 -21.13 -16.83
N PRO A 210 12.72 -20.28 -16.67
CA PRO A 210 11.82 -20.39 -15.53
C PRO A 210 11.20 -21.79 -15.46
N TRP A 211 11.04 -22.32 -14.26
CA TRP A 211 10.29 -23.57 -14.08
C TRP A 211 8.93 -23.45 -14.78
N PRO A 212 8.50 -24.46 -15.57
CA PRO A 212 7.27 -24.38 -16.33
C PRO A 212 6.03 -24.33 -15.43
N ILE A 213 4.95 -23.77 -15.95
CA ILE A 213 3.63 -23.79 -15.30
C ILE A 213 3.28 -25.26 -14.96
N GLY A 214 2.85 -25.49 -13.73
CA GLY A 214 2.53 -26.83 -13.26
C GLY A 214 3.70 -27.57 -12.60
N HIS A 215 4.93 -27.05 -12.68
CA HIS A 215 6.09 -27.64 -11.96
C HIS A 215 5.89 -27.56 -10.44
N LEU A 216 6.23 -28.64 -9.74
CA LEU A 216 6.16 -28.69 -8.28
C LEU A 216 7.45 -28.13 -7.68
N LEU A 217 7.39 -26.88 -7.21
CA LEU A 217 8.54 -26.17 -6.66
C LEU A 217 8.61 -26.33 -5.15
N ARG A 218 9.75 -26.84 -4.63
CA ARG A 218 10.01 -27.05 -3.20
C ARG A 218 11.04 -26.07 -2.69
N ASN A 219 10.88 -25.63 -1.44
CA ASN A 219 11.80 -24.71 -0.78
C ASN A 219 12.15 -25.16 0.65
N PRO A 220 12.97 -26.21 0.81
CA PRO A 220 13.33 -26.72 2.12
C PRO A 220 14.08 -25.67 2.98
N ALA A 221 14.86 -24.78 2.38
CA ALA A 221 15.56 -23.72 3.08
C ALA A 221 14.58 -22.72 3.73
N TYR A 222 13.47 -22.40 3.04
CA TYR A 222 12.41 -21.57 3.61
C TYR A 222 11.69 -22.30 4.75
N ALA A 223 11.42 -23.60 4.60
CA ALA A 223 10.82 -24.41 5.66
C ALA A 223 11.67 -24.41 6.94
N ASP A 224 13.00 -24.54 6.80
CA ASP A 224 13.92 -24.51 7.95
C ASP A 224 13.97 -23.12 8.60
N THR A 225 13.94 -22.06 7.81
CA THR A 225 13.82 -20.68 8.31
C THR A 225 12.53 -20.48 9.09
N LEU A 226 11.40 -20.94 8.54
CA LEU A 226 10.10 -20.82 9.20
C LEU A 226 10.02 -21.62 10.51
N ARG A 227 10.64 -22.83 10.60
CA ARG A 227 10.71 -23.58 11.86
C ARG A 227 11.44 -22.80 12.95
N GLN A 228 12.59 -22.20 12.62
CA GLN A 228 13.34 -21.39 13.57
C GLN A 228 12.53 -20.18 14.06
N ILE A 229 11.76 -19.53 13.17
CA ILE A 229 10.88 -18.41 13.56
C ILE A 229 9.69 -18.93 14.39
N ALA A 230 9.11 -20.07 14.04
CA ALA A 230 8.02 -20.69 14.79
C ALA A 230 8.41 -21.03 16.23
N GLU A 231 9.65 -21.49 16.45
CA GLU A 231 10.19 -21.91 17.75
C GLU A 231 10.67 -20.72 18.60
N ARG A 232 11.31 -19.71 17.98
CA ARG A 232 12.04 -18.66 18.68
C ARG A 232 11.43 -17.26 18.52
N GLY A 233 10.28 -17.15 17.85
CA GLY A 233 9.67 -15.87 17.51
C GLY A 233 10.45 -15.10 16.45
N SER A 234 10.10 -13.84 16.27
CA SER A 234 10.75 -12.93 15.32
C SER A 234 12.25 -12.73 15.59
N LEU A 235 12.68 -12.97 16.83
CA LEU A 235 14.09 -12.86 17.19
C LEU A 235 14.99 -13.78 16.34
N ALA A 236 14.47 -14.94 15.89
CA ALA A 236 15.21 -15.84 15.00
C ALA A 236 15.67 -15.16 13.70
N LEU A 237 14.82 -14.25 13.14
CA LEU A 237 15.15 -13.48 11.93
C LEU A 237 16.06 -12.28 12.23
N HIS A 238 15.90 -11.67 13.40
CA HIS A 238 16.51 -10.39 13.76
C HIS A 238 17.81 -10.53 14.56
N ALA A 239 18.17 -11.73 14.98
CA ALA A 239 19.42 -12.01 15.67
C ALA A 239 19.93 -13.44 15.39
N GLY A 240 21.23 -13.64 15.52
CA GLY A 240 21.85 -14.95 15.36
C GLY A 240 22.11 -15.35 13.89
N PRO A 241 22.07 -16.65 13.53
CA PRO A 241 22.56 -17.11 12.23
C PRO A 241 21.83 -16.52 11.02
N ILE A 242 20.50 -16.40 11.07
CA ILE A 242 19.72 -15.84 9.94
C ILE A 242 20.06 -14.36 9.75
N ALA A 243 20.15 -13.59 10.83
CA ALA A 243 20.53 -12.18 10.77
C ALA A 243 21.94 -12.00 10.17
N ARG A 244 22.91 -12.83 10.59
CA ARG A 244 24.26 -12.78 10.01
C ARG A 244 24.27 -13.07 8.51
N ASP A 245 23.51 -14.06 8.05
CA ASP A 245 23.44 -14.39 6.62
C ASP A 245 22.76 -13.28 5.82
N ILE A 246 21.73 -12.61 6.37
CA ILE A 246 21.12 -11.42 5.76
C ILE A 246 22.17 -10.31 5.62
N VAL A 247 22.89 -10.00 6.70
CA VAL A 247 23.90 -8.93 6.69
C VAL A 247 25.03 -9.25 5.73
N ALA A 248 25.51 -10.51 5.70
CA ALA A 248 26.54 -10.95 4.76
C ALA A 248 26.08 -10.78 3.30
N ALA A 249 24.89 -11.25 2.94
CA ALA A 249 24.34 -11.10 1.59
C ALA A 249 24.22 -9.64 1.16
N VAL A 250 23.86 -8.75 2.08
CA VAL A 250 23.73 -7.31 1.81
C VAL A 250 25.10 -6.63 1.68
N ARG A 251 26.02 -6.89 2.61
CA ARG A 251 27.29 -6.16 2.69
C ARG A 251 28.36 -6.68 1.73
N GLU A 252 28.29 -7.97 1.42
CA GLU A 252 29.28 -8.65 0.57
C GLU A 252 28.83 -8.75 -0.90
N HIS A 253 27.72 -8.08 -1.26
CA HIS A 253 27.27 -8.08 -2.66
C HIS A 253 28.37 -7.51 -3.58
N PRO A 254 28.79 -8.24 -4.63
CA PRO A 254 30.04 -7.96 -5.34
C PRO A 254 30.05 -6.62 -6.09
N THR A 255 28.91 -6.11 -6.52
CA THR A 255 28.80 -4.90 -7.35
C THR A 255 28.03 -3.76 -6.69
N ASN A 256 27.17 -4.05 -5.71
CA ASN A 256 26.31 -3.06 -5.09
C ASN A 256 26.07 -3.38 -3.60
N PRO A 257 27.12 -3.33 -2.75
CA PRO A 257 26.99 -3.62 -1.33
C PRO A 257 26.10 -2.62 -0.61
N GLY A 258 25.40 -3.08 0.43
CA GLY A 258 24.54 -2.27 1.28
C GLY A 258 25.14 -1.97 2.65
N LEU A 259 24.34 -1.30 3.48
CA LEU A 259 24.80 -0.76 4.77
C LEU A 259 24.20 -1.48 5.98
N LEU A 260 23.30 -2.46 5.77
CA LEU A 260 22.60 -3.17 6.83
C LEU A 260 23.59 -3.84 7.80
N SER A 261 23.31 -3.76 9.10
CA SER A 261 24.10 -4.39 10.17
C SER A 261 23.22 -5.29 11.06
N GLU A 262 23.85 -6.21 11.81
CA GLU A 262 23.16 -7.01 12.82
C GLU A 262 22.50 -6.12 13.90
N HIS A 263 23.10 -4.97 14.21
CA HIS A 263 22.53 -3.98 15.13
C HIS A 263 21.20 -3.42 14.59
N ASP A 264 21.13 -3.05 13.31
CA ASP A 264 19.90 -2.55 12.69
C ASP A 264 18.77 -3.57 12.79
N LEU A 265 19.07 -4.84 12.50
CA LEU A 265 18.12 -5.96 12.64
C LEU A 265 17.67 -6.14 14.10
N ALA A 266 18.62 -6.21 15.05
CA ALA A 266 18.33 -6.48 16.46
C ALA A 266 17.46 -5.39 17.11
N PHE A 267 17.65 -4.13 16.75
CA PHE A 267 16.96 -2.98 17.34
C PHE A 267 15.74 -2.50 16.58
N TYR A 268 15.40 -3.09 15.43
CA TYR A 268 14.16 -2.76 14.72
C TYR A 268 12.94 -2.95 15.63
N GLN A 269 12.02 -1.99 15.62
CA GLN A 269 10.75 -2.06 16.34
C GLN A 269 9.58 -1.71 15.41
N PRO A 270 8.53 -2.55 15.36
CA PRO A 270 7.27 -2.17 14.71
C PRO A 270 6.58 -1.08 15.54
N VAL A 271 5.68 -0.34 14.92
CA VAL A 271 4.96 0.75 15.58
C VAL A 271 3.45 0.50 15.52
N ALA A 272 2.78 0.54 16.67
CA ALA A 272 1.33 0.65 16.73
C ALA A 272 0.94 2.12 16.61
N ARG A 273 0.09 2.45 15.64
CA ARG A 273 -0.37 3.81 15.34
C ARG A 273 -1.89 3.91 15.48
N GLU A 274 -2.39 5.11 15.68
CA GLU A 274 -3.81 5.40 15.51
C GLU A 274 -4.14 5.39 14.01
N ALA A 275 -5.21 4.68 13.61
CA ALA A 275 -5.65 4.67 12.22
C ALA A 275 -6.14 6.06 11.80
N LEU A 276 -5.79 6.46 10.56
CA LEU A 276 -6.28 7.70 9.98
C LEU A 276 -7.69 7.46 9.42
N CYS A 277 -8.69 8.06 10.04
CA CYS A 277 -10.08 7.88 9.66
C CYS A 277 -10.70 9.21 9.20
N ALA A 278 -11.41 9.18 8.07
CA ALA A 278 -12.10 10.33 7.50
C ALA A 278 -13.55 9.96 7.11
N PRO A 279 -14.50 10.89 7.23
CA PRO A 279 -15.87 10.67 6.78
C PRO A 279 -15.93 10.61 5.24
N TYR A 280 -16.82 9.77 4.72
CA TYR A 280 -17.24 9.74 3.33
C TYR A 280 -18.70 9.31 3.26
N LYS A 281 -19.59 10.22 2.83
CA LYS A 281 -21.05 10.02 2.90
C LYS A 281 -21.48 9.61 4.32
N ARG A 282 -22.19 8.48 4.47
CA ARG A 282 -22.61 7.91 5.76
C ARG A 282 -21.55 6.99 6.40
N TYR A 283 -20.37 6.92 5.83
CA TYR A 283 -19.33 5.99 6.24
C TYR A 283 -18.13 6.70 6.87
N LEU A 284 -17.41 5.99 7.73
CA LEU A 284 -16.09 6.36 8.21
C LEU A 284 -15.07 5.43 7.53
N VAL A 285 -14.18 5.98 6.72
CA VAL A 285 -13.14 5.23 6.02
C VAL A 285 -11.83 5.40 6.79
N CYS A 286 -11.27 4.29 7.25
CA CYS A 286 -10.03 4.24 8.00
C CYS A 286 -8.91 3.61 7.16
N GLY A 287 -7.77 4.25 7.11
CA GLY A 287 -6.58 3.80 6.39
C GLY A 287 -5.31 3.92 7.23
N MET A 288 -4.19 3.49 6.66
CA MET A 288 -2.88 3.59 7.30
C MET A 288 -2.42 5.06 7.33
N PRO A 289 -1.98 5.58 8.49
CA PRO A 289 -1.37 6.90 8.58
C PRO A 289 0.07 6.91 8.01
N PRO A 290 0.73 8.08 7.88
CA PRO A 290 2.16 8.14 7.55
C PRO A 290 3.03 7.23 8.47
N PRO A 291 4.07 6.58 7.92
CA PRO A 291 4.76 6.84 6.66
C PRO A 291 4.01 6.38 5.40
N SER A 292 2.87 5.67 5.52
CA SER A 292 2.05 5.46 4.34
C SER A 292 1.29 6.73 3.97
N SER A 293 1.35 7.09 2.70
CA SER A 293 0.52 8.14 2.12
C SER A 293 -0.87 7.62 1.72
N GLY A 294 -1.04 6.26 1.71
CA GLY A 294 -2.22 5.62 1.14
C GLY A 294 -3.51 6.04 1.80
N GLY A 295 -3.60 5.94 3.13
CA GLY A 295 -4.81 6.31 3.85
C GLY A 295 -5.18 7.78 3.70
N LEU A 296 -4.17 8.68 3.75
CA LEU A 296 -4.39 10.11 3.61
C LEU A 296 -4.83 10.49 2.19
N ALA A 297 -4.13 10.00 1.16
CA ALA A 297 -4.45 10.34 -0.22
C ALA A 297 -5.81 9.76 -0.66
N VAL A 298 -6.16 8.54 -0.22
CA VAL A 298 -7.51 7.99 -0.42
C VAL A 298 -8.56 8.89 0.24
N ALA A 299 -8.36 9.30 1.50
CA ALA A 299 -9.28 10.19 2.21
C ALA A 299 -9.41 11.56 1.53
N GLN A 300 -8.31 12.14 1.00
CA GLN A 300 -8.36 13.38 0.23
C GLN A 300 -9.15 13.22 -1.07
N ILE A 301 -8.91 12.15 -1.85
CA ILE A 301 -9.66 11.88 -3.08
C ILE A 301 -11.16 11.78 -2.78
N LEU A 302 -11.54 10.99 -1.78
CA LEU A 302 -12.94 10.82 -1.37
C LEU A 302 -13.56 12.15 -0.94
N GLY A 303 -12.87 12.92 -0.09
CA GLY A 303 -13.36 14.21 0.40
C GLY A 303 -13.44 15.30 -0.66
N ILE A 304 -12.50 15.32 -1.62
CA ILE A 304 -12.54 16.28 -2.76
C ILE A 304 -13.70 15.93 -3.70
N VAL A 305 -13.91 14.66 -4.05
CA VAL A 305 -15.03 14.21 -4.88
C VAL A 305 -16.37 14.50 -4.20
N GLU A 306 -16.49 14.28 -2.90
CA GLU A 306 -17.69 14.59 -2.14
C GLU A 306 -17.94 16.11 -2.08
N ALA A 307 -16.92 16.92 -1.81
CA ALA A 307 -17.02 18.39 -1.76
C ALA A 307 -17.41 19.01 -3.10
N ARG A 308 -17.15 18.34 -4.23
CA ARG A 308 -17.60 18.75 -5.57
C ARG A 308 -19.08 18.44 -5.84
N GLY A 309 -19.79 17.80 -4.91
CA GLY A 309 -21.21 17.48 -5.08
C GLY A 309 -21.49 16.01 -5.41
N GLY A 310 -20.52 15.12 -5.22
CA GLY A 310 -20.74 13.67 -5.32
C GLY A 310 -21.00 13.18 -6.73
N VAL A 311 -20.01 13.29 -7.61
CA VAL A 311 -20.12 12.81 -9.01
C VAL A 311 -20.18 11.29 -9.04
N ARG A 312 -21.05 10.73 -9.88
CA ARG A 312 -21.11 9.28 -10.11
C ARG A 312 -19.89 8.84 -10.92
N LEU A 313 -19.12 7.90 -10.41
CA LEU A 313 -17.94 7.36 -11.10
C LEU A 313 -18.29 6.27 -12.11
N ALA A 314 -19.36 5.51 -11.85
CA ALA A 314 -19.80 4.41 -12.69
C ALA A 314 -21.32 4.34 -12.83
N GLN A 315 -21.78 3.92 -14.00
CA GLN A 315 -23.17 3.55 -14.24
C GLN A 315 -23.54 2.24 -13.50
N PRO A 316 -24.83 1.91 -13.34
CA PRO A 316 -25.26 0.69 -12.64
C PRO A 316 -24.71 -0.62 -13.23
N ASP A 317 -24.34 -0.64 -14.51
CA ASP A 317 -23.71 -1.76 -15.20
C ASP A 317 -22.20 -1.84 -15.00
N GLY A 318 -21.60 -0.88 -14.27
CA GLY A 318 -20.16 -0.79 -14.01
C GLY A 318 -19.38 -0.03 -15.09
N THR A 319 -20.04 0.50 -16.11
CA THR A 319 -19.40 1.33 -17.13
C THR A 319 -18.95 2.66 -16.51
N PRO A 320 -17.67 3.08 -16.67
CA PRO A 320 -17.20 4.35 -16.16
C PRO A 320 -17.94 5.56 -16.76
N ASP A 321 -18.35 6.47 -15.91
CA ASP A 321 -18.96 7.73 -16.33
C ASP A 321 -17.89 8.79 -16.64
N PRO A 322 -17.84 9.39 -17.84
CA PRO A 322 -16.77 10.32 -18.21
C PRO A 322 -16.66 11.55 -17.30
N ASP A 323 -17.77 12.07 -16.76
CA ASP A 323 -17.77 13.22 -15.85
C ASP A 323 -17.21 12.84 -14.50
N GLY A 324 -17.60 11.65 -14.01
CA GLY A 324 -17.06 11.08 -12.80
C GLY A 324 -15.59 10.74 -12.89
N VAL A 325 -15.15 10.17 -14.00
CA VAL A 325 -13.74 9.84 -14.24
C VAL A 325 -12.89 11.11 -14.34
N HIS A 326 -13.39 12.18 -14.99
CA HIS A 326 -12.73 13.47 -14.99
C HIS A 326 -12.53 14.00 -13.56
N ALA A 327 -13.61 14.08 -12.77
CA ALA A 327 -13.53 14.57 -11.39
C ALA A 327 -12.61 13.71 -10.52
N PHE A 328 -12.64 12.39 -10.67
CA PHE A 328 -11.77 11.45 -9.97
C PHE A 328 -10.28 11.63 -10.34
N ALA A 329 -9.98 11.78 -11.64
CA ALA A 329 -8.60 11.99 -12.10
C ALA A 329 -8.04 13.33 -11.58
N GLU A 330 -8.85 14.40 -11.61
CA GLU A 330 -8.45 15.70 -11.09
C GLU A 330 -8.28 15.69 -9.56
N ALA A 331 -9.16 15.00 -8.81
CA ALA A 331 -8.99 14.77 -7.38
C ALA A 331 -7.71 13.99 -7.06
N GLY A 332 -7.37 13.00 -7.89
CA GLY A 332 -6.12 12.28 -7.83
C GLY A 332 -4.91 13.20 -7.99
N ARG A 333 -4.92 14.11 -9.00
CA ARG A 333 -3.84 15.11 -9.20
C ARG A 333 -3.61 15.95 -7.95
N LEU A 334 -4.68 16.46 -7.37
CA LEU A 334 -4.63 17.31 -6.19
C LEU A 334 -4.09 16.56 -4.97
N ALA A 335 -4.57 15.35 -4.73
CA ALA A 335 -4.11 14.51 -3.63
C ALA A 335 -2.62 14.09 -3.78
N PHE A 336 -2.19 13.75 -5.00
CA PHE A 336 -0.79 13.41 -5.26
C PHE A 336 0.15 14.60 -5.19
N ALA A 337 -0.30 15.81 -5.54
CA ALA A 337 0.48 17.02 -5.33
C ALA A 337 0.77 17.23 -3.83
N ASP A 338 -0.27 17.14 -2.99
CA ASP A 338 -0.11 17.25 -1.53
C ASP A 338 0.73 16.11 -0.95
N ARG A 339 0.50 14.87 -1.39
CA ARG A 339 1.27 13.68 -1.00
C ARG A 339 2.77 13.88 -1.22
N ASN A 340 3.14 14.28 -2.43
CA ASN A 340 4.55 14.41 -2.81
C ASN A 340 5.27 15.50 -2.00
N GLN A 341 4.57 16.59 -1.72
CA GLN A 341 5.10 17.71 -0.94
C GLN A 341 5.23 17.41 0.56
N PHE A 342 4.24 16.70 1.16
CA PHE A 342 4.07 16.74 2.62
C PHE A 342 4.29 15.40 3.31
N ILE A 343 4.19 14.25 2.62
CA ILE A 343 4.12 12.96 3.29
C ILE A 343 5.47 12.26 3.31
N ALA A 344 5.91 11.95 4.52
CA ALA A 344 7.10 11.15 4.83
C ALA A 344 6.91 10.46 6.19
N ASP A 345 7.97 9.86 6.74
CA ASP A 345 7.95 9.31 8.11
C ASP A 345 7.69 10.44 9.12
N PRO A 346 6.60 10.38 9.90
CA PRO A 346 6.21 11.43 10.83
C PRO A 346 7.18 11.59 12.00
N ALA A 347 8.05 10.63 12.28
CA ALA A 347 9.11 10.75 13.27
C ALA A 347 10.22 11.74 12.83
N PHE A 348 10.31 12.02 11.53
CA PHE A 348 11.32 12.92 10.93
C PHE A 348 10.72 14.18 10.34
N VAL A 349 9.53 14.07 9.74
CA VAL A 349 8.84 15.19 9.08
C VAL A 349 7.37 15.14 9.47
N ALA A 350 6.95 16.01 10.36
CA ALA A 350 5.54 16.12 10.73
C ALA A 350 4.71 16.60 9.52
N PRO A 351 3.66 15.88 9.11
CA PRO A 351 2.77 16.36 8.07
C PRO A 351 2.04 17.63 8.56
N PRO A 352 1.68 18.57 7.67
CA PRO A 352 0.90 19.72 8.07
C PRO A 352 -0.47 19.32 8.61
N SER A 353 -0.95 20.03 9.61
CA SER A 353 -2.34 19.93 10.03
C SER A 353 -3.27 20.43 8.93
N GLY A 354 -4.51 19.94 8.89
CA GLY A 354 -5.53 20.46 7.98
C GLY A 354 -5.58 19.79 6.60
N LEU A 355 -4.73 18.82 6.27
CA LEU A 355 -4.79 18.09 4.99
C LEU A 355 -6.16 17.40 4.72
N LEU A 356 -6.90 17.10 5.76
CA LEU A 356 -8.26 16.54 5.71
C LEU A 356 -9.33 17.49 6.25
N ASP A 357 -8.98 18.76 6.51
CA ASP A 357 -9.96 19.76 6.94
C ASP A 357 -11.01 19.97 5.85
N PRO A 358 -12.31 19.94 6.17
CA PRO A 358 -13.38 20.12 5.20
C PRO A 358 -13.29 21.44 4.41
N ALA A 359 -12.80 22.53 5.03
CA ALA A 359 -12.61 23.79 4.33
C ALA A 359 -11.48 23.69 3.29
N TYR A 360 -10.37 23.05 3.66
CA TYR A 360 -9.28 22.80 2.73
C TYR A 360 -9.70 21.90 1.56
N LEU A 361 -10.40 20.80 1.83
CA LEU A 361 -10.90 19.89 0.79
C LEU A 361 -11.86 20.62 -0.18
N ARG A 362 -12.73 21.50 0.32
CA ARG A 362 -13.56 22.35 -0.55
C ARG A 362 -12.74 23.30 -1.40
N GLN A 363 -11.68 23.92 -0.86
CA GLN A 363 -10.78 24.77 -1.65
C GLN A 363 -10.10 23.97 -2.77
N ARG A 364 -9.64 22.74 -2.47
CA ARG A 364 -9.06 21.84 -3.49
C ARG A 364 -10.10 21.45 -4.54
N ALA A 365 -11.31 21.09 -4.13
CA ALA A 365 -12.40 20.71 -5.03
C ALA A 365 -12.80 21.85 -5.98
N ALA A 366 -12.76 23.10 -5.52
CA ALA A 366 -13.05 24.28 -6.34
C ALA A 366 -12.06 24.50 -7.50
N LEU A 367 -10.88 23.89 -7.47
CA LEU A 367 -9.90 23.94 -8.57
C LEU A 367 -10.29 23.04 -9.75
N ILE A 368 -11.20 22.08 -9.55
CA ILE A 368 -11.63 21.15 -10.59
C ILE A 368 -12.66 21.88 -11.50
N GLY A 369 -12.22 22.32 -12.67
CA GLY A 369 -13.05 22.94 -13.69
C GLY A 369 -13.72 21.93 -14.63
N GLU A 370 -14.14 22.39 -15.81
CA GLU A 370 -14.67 21.53 -16.89
C GLU A 370 -13.55 20.85 -17.69
N ARG A 371 -12.37 21.45 -17.70
CA ARG A 371 -11.18 20.94 -18.39
C ARG A 371 -10.14 20.45 -17.39
N SER A 372 -9.30 19.53 -17.84
CA SER A 372 -8.18 19.04 -17.04
C SER A 372 -7.22 20.18 -16.68
N MET A 373 -6.78 20.22 -15.42
CA MET A 373 -5.74 21.14 -14.96
C MET A 373 -4.33 20.72 -15.42
N GLY A 374 -4.20 19.57 -16.07
CA GLY A 374 -2.91 19.02 -16.51
C GLY A 374 -2.04 18.55 -15.33
N ARG A 375 -1.50 19.48 -14.55
CA ARG A 375 -0.70 19.22 -13.35
C ARG A 375 -1.17 20.12 -12.20
N ALA A 376 -1.34 19.52 -11.03
CA ALA A 376 -1.70 20.22 -9.80
C ALA A 376 -0.44 20.62 -9.02
N VAL A 377 -0.55 21.73 -8.29
CA VAL A 377 0.44 22.17 -7.29
C VAL A 377 -0.11 21.82 -5.90
N ALA A 378 0.78 21.51 -4.96
CA ALA A 378 0.41 21.27 -3.58
C ALA A 378 -0.30 22.49 -2.96
N GLY A 379 -1.29 22.25 -2.12
CA GLY A 379 -2.03 23.31 -1.46
C GLY A 379 -1.33 23.86 -0.21
N ARG A 380 -2.06 24.68 0.55
CA ARG A 380 -1.57 25.28 1.80
C ARG A 380 -2.53 24.95 2.95
N PRO A 381 -2.51 23.70 3.46
CA PRO A 381 -3.50 23.24 4.45
C PRO A 381 -3.42 24.00 5.78
N ASP A 382 -2.23 24.42 6.20
CA ASP A 382 -1.98 25.17 7.43
C ASP A 382 -1.57 26.65 7.20
N GLN A 383 -1.82 27.16 5.99
CA GLN A 383 -1.52 28.53 5.54
C GLN A 383 -0.03 28.92 5.62
N ARG A 384 0.87 28.01 5.94
CA ARG A 384 2.31 28.28 6.04
C ARG A 384 2.97 28.27 4.65
N PRO A 385 3.80 29.25 4.32
CA PRO A 385 4.65 29.20 3.13
C PRO A 385 5.63 28.03 3.24
N ARG A 386 5.81 27.29 2.15
CA ARG A 386 6.81 26.21 2.02
C ARG A 386 7.44 26.28 0.66
N ALA A 387 8.70 25.90 0.56
CA ALA A 387 9.34 25.70 -0.73
C ALA A 387 8.65 24.52 -1.45
N GLU A 388 8.38 24.68 -2.74
CA GLU A 388 7.73 23.65 -3.53
C GLU A 388 8.74 22.56 -3.87
N THR A 389 8.40 21.31 -3.50
CA THR A 389 9.08 20.10 -3.92
C THR A 389 8.05 19.21 -4.61
N SER A 390 8.35 18.67 -5.76
CA SER A 390 7.36 17.98 -6.60
C SER A 390 7.73 16.53 -6.90
N GLU A 391 8.64 15.97 -6.14
CA GLU A 391 9.20 14.67 -6.42
C GLU A 391 8.16 13.55 -6.49
N ALA A 392 8.06 12.92 -7.65
CA ALA A 392 7.36 11.66 -7.82
C ALA A 392 8.34 10.51 -7.54
N SER A 393 8.18 9.80 -6.42
CA SER A 393 8.93 8.55 -6.19
C SER A 393 8.55 7.51 -7.24
N LEU A 394 9.54 6.71 -7.67
CA LEU A 394 9.39 5.67 -8.68
C LEU A 394 8.83 4.35 -8.10
N GLU A 395 7.88 4.42 -7.17
CA GLU A 395 7.29 3.24 -6.53
C GLU A 395 6.79 2.23 -7.57
N GLN A 396 7.33 1.01 -7.54
CA GLN A 396 7.04 -0.06 -8.48
C GLN A 396 5.87 -0.95 -8.02
N PRO A 397 5.15 -1.62 -8.95
CA PRO A 397 3.94 -2.36 -8.62
C PRO A 397 4.19 -3.81 -8.20
N ALA A 398 4.90 -4.10 -7.12
CA ALA A 398 5.00 -5.46 -6.58
C ALA A 398 4.63 -5.49 -5.09
N THR A 399 3.48 -6.05 -4.79
CA THR A 399 2.86 -6.03 -3.46
C THR A 399 1.79 -7.11 -3.42
N SER A 400 1.40 -7.57 -2.25
CA SER A 400 0.22 -8.42 -2.02
C SER A 400 -0.73 -7.76 -1.03
N HIS A 401 -2.03 -8.08 -1.15
CA HIS A 401 -3.04 -7.65 -0.19
C HIS A 401 -3.86 -8.83 0.31
N LEU A 402 -4.30 -8.74 1.57
CA LEU A 402 -5.23 -9.68 2.17
C LEU A 402 -6.27 -8.96 3.04
N SER A 403 -7.52 -9.43 2.94
CA SER A 403 -8.66 -9.03 3.76
C SER A 403 -9.23 -10.24 4.46
N ILE A 404 -9.45 -10.16 5.77
CA ILE A 404 -9.90 -11.28 6.60
C ILE A 404 -10.97 -10.81 7.58
N LEU A 405 -12.00 -11.65 7.77
CA LEU A 405 -13.03 -11.47 8.80
C LEU A 405 -13.20 -12.77 9.59
N ASP A 406 -13.03 -12.71 10.91
CA ASP A 406 -13.23 -13.88 11.80
C ASP A 406 -14.66 -13.99 12.34
N ALA A 407 -14.95 -15.13 13.01
CA ALA A 407 -16.27 -15.42 13.56
C ALA A 407 -16.72 -14.47 14.70
N ALA A 408 -15.79 -13.76 15.32
CA ALA A 408 -16.10 -12.75 16.35
C ALA A 408 -16.38 -11.37 15.75
N GLY A 409 -16.23 -11.23 14.42
CA GLY A 409 -16.39 -9.98 13.69
C GLY A 409 -15.16 -9.09 13.70
N ASN A 410 -14.00 -9.59 14.19
CA ASN A 410 -12.75 -8.87 14.01
C ASN A 410 -12.33 -8.93 12.56
N ALA A 411 -11.67 -7.87 12.10
CA ALA A 411 -11.23 -7.77 10.72
C ALA A 411 -9.76 -7.38 10.62
N VAL A 412 -9.09 -7.90 9.59
CA VAL A 412 -7.77 -7.47 9.15
C VAL A 412 -7.84 -7.00 7.71
N SER A 413 -7.21 -5.85 7.44
CA SER A 413 -6.83 -5.38 6.12
C SER A 413 -5.33 -5.19 6.14
N MET A 414 -4.58 -5.99 5.37
CA MET A 414 -3.12 -5.95 5.39
C MET A 414 -2.56 -5.90 3.97
N THR A 415 -1.62 -4.97 3.76
CA THR A 415 -0.84 -4.87 2.53
C THR A 415 0.63 -5.07 2.85
N THR A 416 1.29 -5.97 2.12
CA THR A 416 2.63 -6.48 2.37
C THR A 416 3.47 -6.47 1.11
N THR A 417 4.78 -6.19 1.23
CA THR A 417 5.64 -5.93 0.07
C THR A 417 7.11 -6.27 0.34
N ILE A 418 7.85 -6.50 -0.74
CA ILE A 418 9.32 -6.40 -0.81
C ILE A 418 9.76 -5.30 -1.80
N GLU A 419 8.87 -4.42 -2.18
CA GLU A 419 8.88 -3.25 -3.07
C GLU A 419 8.77 -3.67 -4.55
N ASP A 420 9.86 -3.79 -5.31
CA ASP A 420 9.83 -4.18 -6.72
C ASP A 420 9.76 -5.70 -6.89
N GLN A 421 9.43 -6.17 -8.09
CA GLN A 421 9.35 -7.61 -8.38
C GLN A 421 10.65 -8.32 -8.00
N PHE A 422 10.55 -9.32 -7.12
CA PHE A 422 11.68 -10.07 -6.55
C PHE A 422 12.64 -9.23 -5.67
N GLY A 423 12.21 -8.06 -5.21
CA GLY A 423 12.93 -7.22 -4.26
C GLY A 423 14.31 -6.80 -4.74
N ALA A 424 15.30 -6.89 -3.88
CA ALA A 424 16.71 -6.60 -4.19
C ALA A 424 17.38 -7.66 -5.07
N ARG A 425 16.67 -8.69 -5.50
CA ARG A 425 17.19 -9.87 -6.22
C ARG A 425 18.24 -10.65 -5.41
N LEU A 426 18.18 -10.55 -4.11
CA LEU A 426 19.01 -11.30 -3.15
C LEU A 426 18.17 -12.35 -2.44
N MET A 427 18.55 -13.61 -2.56
CA MET A 427 17.89 -14.73 -1.89
C MET A 427 18.74 -15.26 -0.73
N VAL A 428 18.20 -15.23 0.48
CA VAL A 428 18.85 -15.69 1.70
C VAL A 428 17.97 -16.74 2.36
N ARG A 429 18.52 -17.91 2.70
CA ARG A 429 17.82 -18.98 3.43
C ARG A 429 16.41 -19.28 2.92
N GLY A 430 16.20 -19.21 1.61
CA GLY A 430 14.95 -19.54 0.95
C GLY A 430 13.95 -18.38 0.80
N PHE A 431 14.27 -17.15 1.19
CA PHE A 431 13.42 -15.98 0.99
C PHE A 431 14.17 -14.81 0.35
N LEU A 432 13.44 -13.92 -0.32
CA LEU A 432 13.99 -12.73 -0.97
C LEU A 432 14.02 -11.54 0.00
N LEU A 433 15.06 -10.71 -0.12
CA LEU A 433 15.19 -9.45 0.58
C LEU A 433 14.51 -8.32 -0.20
N ASN A 434 13.98 -7.35 0.53
CA ASN A 434 13.34 -6.16 -0.03
C ASN A 434 14.36 -5.22 -0.68
N ASN A 435 13.87 -4.36 -1.59
CA ASN A 435 14.59 -3.19 -2.09
C ASN A 435 13.92 -1.88 -1.63
N GLN A 436 13.36 -1.86 -0.43
CA GLN A 436 12.41 -0.85 0.01
C GLN A 436 13.00 0.56 0.13
N LEU A 437 14.31 0.68 0.27
CA LEU A 437 14.95 2.00 0.37
C LEU A 437 14.84 2.81 -0.94
N THR A 438 14.56 2.16 -2.08
CA THR A 438 14.29 2.87 -3.34
C THR A 438 12.99 3.65 -3.37
N ASP A 439 12.13 3.47 -2.37
CA ASP A 439 10.96 4.33 -2.13
C ASP A 439 11.32 5.71 -1.54
N PHE A 440 12.54 5.89 -1.07
CA PHE A 440 13.05 7.24 -0.76
C PHE A 440 13.30 8.05 -2.04
N SER A 441 13.35 9.37 -1.86
CA SER A 441 13.89 10.26 -2.87
C SER A 441 15.35 9.93 -3.18
N PHE A 442 15.68 9.82 -4.46
CA PHE A 442 17.09 9.69 -4.90
C PHE A 442 17.84 11.03 -4.82
N SER A 443 17.09 12.15 -4.86
CA SER A 443 17.63 13.48 -4.66
C SER A 443 17.21 14.01 -3.30
N PRO A 444 18.15 14.37 -2.39
CA PRO A 444 17.81 14.84 -1.06
C PRO A 444 17.20 16.24 -1.04
N GLN A 445 17.40 17.01 -2.13
CA GLN A 445 16.94 18.39 -2.28
C GLN A 445 16.31 18.60 -3.66
N GLU A 446 15.33 19.50 -3.73
CA GLU A 446 14.73 20.01 -4.94
C GLU A 446 14.57 21.53 -4.81
N ASN A 447 15.00 22.29 -5.83
CA ASN A 447 15.00 23.76 -5.81
C ASN A 447 15.68 24.37 -4.55
N GLY A 448 16.74 23.73 -4.04
CA GLY A 448 17.45 24.18 -2.83
C GLY A 448 16.75 23.87 -1.52
N ALA A 449 15.57 23.24 -1.55
CA ALA A 449 14.84 22.81 -0.37
C ALA A 449 14.98 21.30 -0.11
N PRO A 450 15.05 20.86 1.16
CA PRO A 450 15.12 19.44 1.48
C PRO A 450 13.79 18.74 1.16
N VAL A 451 13.87 17.61 0.44
CA VAL A 451 12.72 16.76 0.14
C VAL A 451 12.27 16.03 1.42
N ALA A 452 10.96 16.03 1.68
CA ALA A 452 10.42 15.39 2.88
C ALA A 452 10.79 13.90 2.96
N ASN A 453 10.72 13.18 1.83
CA ASN A 453 11.00 11.74 1.73
C ASN A 453 12.48 11.42 1.40
N ARG A 454 13.44 12.29 1.74
CA ARG A 454 14.88 11.99 1.59
C ARG A 454 15.36 10.90 2.55
N VAL A 455 16.44 10.21 2.21
CA VAL A 455 17.06 9.19 3.06
C VAL A 455 17.61 9.82 4.34
N GLN A 456 17.33 9.20 5.48
CA GLN A 456 17.94 9.53 6.78
C GLN A 456 18.10 8.24 7.60
N PRO A 457 19.12 8.12 8.48
CA PRO A 457 19.32 6.95 9.35
C PRO A 457 18.06 6.60 10.15
N GLY A 458 17.66 5.34 10.15
CA GLY A 458 16.50 4.86 10.91
C GLY A 458 15.12 5.28 10.37
N LYS A 459 15.05 6.10 9.35
CA LYS A 459 13.81 6.59 8.75
C LYS A 459 13.12 5.50 7.93
N ARG A 460 11.78 5.50 7.93
CA ARG A 460 10.95 4.68 7.07
C ARG A 460 10.69 5.41 5.74
N PRO A 461 10.89 4.76 4.59
CA PRO A 461 10.51 5.37 3.31
C PRO A 461 9.00 5.51 3.19
N ARG A 462 8.56 6.57 2.51
CA ARG A 462 7.14 6.76 2.19
C ARG A 462 6.60 5.53 1.46
N SER A 463 5.32 5.21 1.69
CA SER A 463 4.60 4.13 1.01
C SER A 463 3.30 4.64 0.43
N SER A 464 2.77 3.93 -0.58
CA SER A 464 1.41 4.10 -1.12
C SER A 464 0.46 2.97 -0.71
N MET A 465 0.90 1.99 0.08
CA MET A 465 0.04 0.91 0.56
C MET A 465 -1.16 1.48 1.33
N ALA A 466 -2.37 1.07 0.94
CA ALA A 466 -3.63 1.61 1.44
C ALA A 466 -4.57 0.52 1.95
N PRO A 467 -4.16 -0.32 2.93
CA PRO A 467 -5.12 -1.18 3.60
C PRO A 467 -6.21 -0.30 4.21
N SER A 468 -7.48 -0.70 4.03
CA SER A 468 -8.63 0.14 4.41
C SER A 468 -9.69 -0.68 5.13
N LEU A 469 -10.26 -0.08 6.17
CA LEU A 469 -11.45 -0.57 6.89
C LEU A 469 -12.54 0.51 6.82
N VAL A 470 -13.76 0.10 6.55
CA VAL A 470 -14.90 1.01 6.45
C VAL A 470 -15.94 0.66 7.51
N PHE A 471 -16.47 1.68 8.16
CA PHE A 471 -17.50 1.57 9.17
C PHE A 471 -18.71 2.42 8.81
N GLU A 472 -19.91 2.06 9.29
CA GLU A 472 -20.99 3.02 9.34
C GLU A 472 -20.62 4.15 10.32
N GLN A 473 -20.97 5.38 9.99
CA GLN A 473 -20.84 6.46 10.98
C GLN A 473 -21.90 6.22 12.07
N PRO A 474 -21.56 6.39 13.35
CA PRO A 474 -22.57 6.41 14.39
C PRO A 474 -23.64 7.46 14.04
N ALA A 475 -24.91 7.10 14.13
CA ALA A 475 -25.97 8.09 14.00
C ALA A 475 -25.74 9.14 15.10
N TYR A 476 -25.29 10.33 14.72
CA TYR A 476 -25.30 11.46 15.63
C TYR A 476 -26.77 11.69 15.99
N GLY A 477 -27.14 11.32 17.21
CA GLY A 477 -28.42 11.71 17.76
C GLY A 477 -28.53 13.23 17.59
N THR A 478 -29.61 13.66 16.98
CA THR A 478 -30.00 15.06 16.84
C THR A 478 -30.21 15.64 18.24
N HIS A 479 -29.12 15.95 18.94
CA HIS A 479 -29.17 16.85 20.08
C HIS A 479 -29.22 18.29 19.54
N ALA A 480 -30.32 18.57 18.83
CA ALA A 480 -30.79 19.92 18.63
C ALA A 480 -31.16 20.49 20.01
N GLY A 481 -30.39 21.45 20.47
CA GLY A 481 -30.93 22.51 21.31
C GLY A 481 -31.12 22.18 22.80
N ARG A 482 -30.04 22.18 23.57
CA ARG A 482 -30.12 22.81 24.89
C ARG A 482 -29.20 24.04 24.89
N ARG A 483 -29.77 25.18 24.47
CA ARG A 483 -29.25 26.49 24.83
C ARG A 483 -29.24 26.58 26.36
N ARG A 484 -28.07 26.48 26.96
CA ARG A 484 -27.88 26.95 28.34
C ARG A 484 -27.84 28.48 28.26
N THR A 485 -28.87 29.13 28.73
CA THR A 485 -28.88 30.55 29.12
C THR A 485 -27.79 30.77 30.18
N PRO A 486 -26.97 31.82 30.06
CA PRO A 486 -26.05 32.17 31.13
C PRO A 486 -26.81 32.83 32.27
N ALA A 487 -26.77 32.23 33.46
CA ALA A 487 -27.15 32.93 34.68
C ALA A 487 -25.99 33.87 35.09
N ALA A 488 -26.29 35.13 35.17
CA ALA A 488 -25.43 36.14 35.75
C ALA A 488 -25.34 35.99 37.30
N SER A 489 -24.15 35.99 37.86
CA SER A 489 -23.92 36.50 39.22
C SER A 489 -22.46 36.82 39.47
N HIS A 490 -22.23 38.06 39.71
CA HIS A 490 -21.29 38.84 40.54
C HIS A 490 -19.97 38.25 41.05
N ALA A 491 -19.01 39.14 40.92
CA ALA A 491 -17.64 39.27 41.30
C ALA A 491 -17.23 38.78 42.71
N SER A 492 -15.99 38.30 42.83
CA SER A 492 -14.99 38.88 43.70
C SER A 492 -13.59 38.30 43.43
N THR A 493 -12.64 39.18 43.38
CA THR A 493 -11.17 39.11 43.26
C THR A 493 -10.51 38.19 44.28
N VAL A 494 -9.48 37.42 43.84
CA VAL A 494 -8.13 37.37 44.43
C VAL A 494 -7.18 36.65 43.47
N ALA A 495 -6.01 37.25 43.24
CA ALA A 495 -4.95 36.77 42.34
C ALA A 495 -4.10 35.68 42.99
N THR A 496 -3.77 34.64 42.22
CA THR A 496 -2.51 33.85 42.34
C THR A 496 -2.20 33.12 41.01
N ALA A 497 -0.92 32.98 40.75
CA ALA A 497 -0.20 32.69 39.50
C ALA A 497 -0.57 31.43 38.68
N PRO A 498 -0.05 31.30 37.44
CA PRO A 498 -0.67 30.47 36.39
C PRO A 498 -0.22 29.02 36.43
N THR A 499 -1.15 28.11 36.60
CA THR A 499 -1.01 26.69 36.25
C THR A 499 -1.61 26.49 34.87
N GLN A 500 -0.86 25.85 33.99
CA GLN A 500 -1.24 25.51 32.62
C GLN A 500 -2.55 24.69 32.61
N SER A 501 -3.60 25.31 32.14
CA SER A 501 -4.90 24.63 31.90
C SER A 501 -4.86 23.98 30.53
N ALA A 502 -4.64 22.67 30.50
CA ALA A 502 -4.92 21.84 29.36
C ALA A 502 -6.44 21.83 29.12
N THR A 503 -6.86 22.43 28.03
CA THR A 503 -8.25 22.31 27.52
C THR A 503 -8.50 20.84 27.19
N HIS A 504 -9.20 20.15 28.07
CA HIS A 504 -9.78 18.83 27.79
C HIS A 504 -10.90 19.00 26.76
N ALA A 505 -10.59 18.79 25.48
CA ALA A 505 -11.60 18.33 24.52
C ALA A 505 -12.09 16.98 25.05
N ALA A 506 -13.39 16.86 25.32
CA ALA A 506 -14.01 15.62 25.76
C ALA A 506 -13.71 14.55 24.70
N THR A 507 -12.76 13.65 25.00
CA THR A 507 -12.49 12.46 24.22
C THR A 507 -13.71 11.55 24.33
N ALA A 508 -14.47 11.45 23.22
CA ALA A 508 -15.48 10.40 23.08
C ALA A 508 -14.78 9.05 23.37
N THR A 509 -15.41 8.19 24.18
CA THR A 509 -14.87 6.86 24.47
C THR A 509 -14.71 6.11 23.14
N SER A 510 -13.67 5.28 22.99
CA SER A 510 -13.35 4.59 21.73
C SER A 510 -14.53 3.76 21.17
N SER A 511 -15.46 3.32 22.02
CA SER A 511 -16.67 2.57 21.67
C SER A 511 -17.73 3.40 20.92
N GLU A 512 -17.67 4.73 20.98
CA GLU A 512 -18.63 5.62 20.30
C GLU A 512 -18.14 6.04 18.90
N ARG A 513 -16.84 5.88 18.62
CA ARG A 513 -16.20 6.35 17.38
C ARG A 513 -16.55 5.49 16.16
N PHE A 514 -16.69 4.17 16.32
CA PHE A 514 -16.88 3.23 15.20
C PHE A 514 -18.26 2.59 15.22
N GLY A 515 -19.02 2.73 14.14
CA GLY A 515 -20.21 1.97 13.87
C GLY A 515 -19.91 0.50 13.47
N PRO A 516 -20.92 -0.23 12.96
CA PRO A 516 -20.69 -1.56 12.39
C PRO A 516 -19.64 -1.53 11.28
N LEU A 517 -18.79 -2.58 11.23
CA LEU A 517 -17.86 -2.79 10.11
C LEU A 517 -18.66 -3.05 8.82
N VAL A 518 -18.33 -2.34 7.77
CA VAL A 518 -18.93 -2.43 6.43
C VAL A 518 -18.00 -3.14 5.45
N MET A 519 -16.67 -2.83 5.48
CA MET A 519 -15.75 -3.35 4.47
C MET A 519 -14.32 -3.44 4.99
N SER A 520 -13.58 -4.46 4.52
CA SER A 520 -12.12 -4.56 4.49
C SER A 520 -11.70 -4.60 3.04
N LEU A 521 -10.76 -3.75 2.62
CA LEU A 521 -10.34 -3.60 1.23
C LEU A 521 -8.89 -3.16 1.13
N GLY A 522 -8.21 -3.57 0.07
CA GLY A 522 -6.94 -3.01 -0.37
C GLY A 522 -6.46 -3.66 -1.66
N SER A 523 -5.30 -3.22 -2.12
CA SER A 523 -4.71 -3.63 -3.40
C SER A 523 -3.18 -3.56 -3.36
N PRO A 524 -2.46 -4.38 -4.11
CA PRO A 524 -1.13 -4.06 -4.62
C PRO A 524 -1.18 -3.06 -5.78
N GLY A 525 0.00 -2.57 -6.22
CA GLY A 525 0.09 -1.75 -7.43
C GLY A 525 0.98 -0.51 -7.32
N GLY A 526 1.96 -0.47 -6.39
CA GLY A 526 2.82 0.69 -6.19
C GLY A 526 2.02 1.95 -5.89
N SER A 527 2.39 3.08 -6.46
CA SER A 527 1.65 4.34 -6.26
C SER A 527 0.23 4.36 -6.83
N GLN A 528 -0.12 3.43 -7.74
CA GLN A 528 -1.50 3.27 -8.27
C GLN A 528 -2.47 2.65 -7.24
N ILE A 529 -1.98 2.02 -6.16
CA ILE A 529 -2.81 1.46 -5.07
C ILE A 529 -3.85 2.47 -4.59
N ILE A 530 -3.44 3.71 -4.41
CA ILE A 530 -4.31 4.81 -3.94
C ILE A 530 -5.52 4.97 -4.85
N GLY A 531 -5.28 5.00 -6.18
CA GLY A 531 -6.35 5.10 -7.18
C GLY A 531 -7.25 3.89 -7.20
N TYR A 532 -6.69 2.67 -7.13
CA TYR A 532 -7.46 1.42 -7.14
C TYR A 532 -8.41 1.32 -5.95
N VAL A 533 -7.91 1.62 -4.75
CA VAL A 533 -8.71 1.60 -3.51
C VAL A 533 -9.76 2.70 -3.54
N ALA A 534 -9.38 3.95 -3.85
CA ALA A 534 -10.33 5.08 -3.89
C ALA A 534 -11.44 4.86 -4.92
N ARG A 535 -11.11 4.38 -6.15
CA ARG A 535 -12.07 4.05 -7.19
C ARG A 535 -13.10 3.01 -6.70
N THR A 536 -12.59 1.93 -6.08
CA THR A 536 -13.46 0.85 -5.61
C THR A 536 -14.36 1.30 -4.46
N LEU A 537 -13.85 2.14 -3.54
CA LEU A 537 -14.66 2.75 -2.48
C LEU A 537 -15.74 3.67 -3.04
N ILE A 538 -15.44 4.52 -4.04
CA ILE A 538 -16.45 5.37 -4.67
C ILE A 538 -17.51 4.52 -5.35
N ALA A 539 -17.11 3.54 -6.16
CA ALA A 539 -18.04 2.68 -6.90
C ALA A 539 -18.97 1.88 -5.96
N THR A 540 -18.45 1.38 -4.82
CA THR A 540 -19.25 0.59 -3.86
C THR A 540 -20.07 1.44 -2.90
N LEU A 541 -19.44 2.43 -2.25
CA LEU A 541 -20.06 3.23 -1.19
C LEU A 541 -20.81 4.44 -1.75
N GLY A 542 -20.32 4.95 -2.88
CA GLY A 542 -20.86 6.11 -3.57
C GLY A 542 -21.96 5.75 -4.56
N ASP A 543 -21.64 4.87 -5.50
CA ASP A 543 -22.53 4.54 -6.61
C ASP A 543 -23.40 3.29 -6.34
N GLY A 544 -23.08 2.53 -5.27
CA GLY A 544 -23.87 1.38 -4.81
C GLY A 544 -23.61 0.07 -5.56
N LEU A 545 -22.52 -0.02 -6.34
CA LEU A 545 -22.18 -1.25 -7.06
C LEU A 545 -21.89 -2.41 -6.10
N PRO A 546 -22.22 -3.65 -6.47
CA PRO A 546 -21.70 -4.85 -5.83
C PRO A 546 -20.18 -4.84 -5.78
N LEU A 547 -19.57 -5.40 -4.72
CA LEU A 547 -18.12 -5.33 -4.52
C LEU A 547 -17.34 -5.93 -5.69
N GLN A 548 -17.71 -7.14 -6.16
CA GLN A 548 -17.00 -7.77 -7.28
C GLN A 548 -17.13 -6.96 -8.56
N GLN A 549 -18.30 -6.37 -8.83
CA GLN A 549 -18.49 -5.53 -10.02
C GLN A 549 -17.63 -4.25 -9.95
N ALA A 550 -17.49 -3.64 -8.77
CA ALA A 550 -16.62 -2.50 -8.56
C ALA A 550 -15.13 -2.87 -8.72
N ILE A 551 -14.73 -4.08 -8.30
CA ILE A 551 -13.38 -4.62 -8.51
C ILE A 551 -13.11 -4.86 -10.01
N ASP A 552 -14.09 -5.38 -10.76
CA ASP A 552 -13.98 -5.71 -12.18
C ASP A 552 -13.93 -4.48 -13.10
N MET A 553 -14.32 -3.29 -12.60
CA MET A 553 -14.23 -2.05 -13.39
C MET A 553 -12.82 -1.82 -13.94
N PRO A 554 -12.68 -1.13 -15.09
CA PRO A 554 -11.38 -0.68 -15.58
C PRO A 554 -10.64 0.14 -14.54
N ASN A 555 -9.34 -0.08 -14.40
CA ASN A 555 -8.48 0.80 -13.63
C ASN A 555 -8.26 2.11 -14.40
N LEU A 556 -8.27 3.22 -13.67
CA LEU A 556 -8.15 4.55 -14.22
C LEU A 556 -7.76 5.56 -13.13
N GLY A 557 -7.23 6.72 -13.53
CA GLY A 557 -6.92 7.81 -12.62
C GLY A 557 -5.74 8.66 -13.06
N SER A 558 -5.24 9.49 -12.15
CA SER A 558 -4.02 10.27 -12.35
C SER A 558 -3.23 10.40 -11.05
N ARG A 559 -1.92 10.29 -11.17
CA ARG A 559 -0.93 10.49 -10.10
C ARG A 559 -0.21 11.84 -10.23
N ASN A 560 -0.94 12.86 -10.65
CA ASN A 560 -0.45 14.19 -10.98
C ASN A 560 0.41 14.27 -12.26
N GLY A 561 0.18 13.34 -13.18
CA GLY A 561 0.74 13.29 -14.52
C GLY A 561 -0.37 13.06 -15.55
N PRO A 562 -0.15 12.34 -16.63
CA PRO A 562 -1.21 11.92 -17.56
C PRO A 562 -2.36 11.23 -16.83
N THR A 563 -3.55 11.25 -17.45
CA THR A 563 -4.65 10.39 -17.03
C THR A 563 -4.40 9.00 -17.60
N GLU A 564 -4.22 8.03 -16.72
CA GLU A 564 -3.93 6.65 -17.05
C GLU A 564 -5.24 5.87 -17.15
N LEU A 565 -5.41 5.10 -18.23
CA LEU A 565 -6.51 4.17 -18.44
C LEU A 565 -5.95 2.78 -18.68
N GLU A 566 -6.62 1.76 -18.14
CA GLU A 566 -6.22 0.37 -18.29
C GLU A 566 -6.33 -0.08 -19.76
N ALA A 567 -5.20 -0.52 -20.30
CA ALA A 567 -5.10 -1.00 -21.68
C ALA A 567 -5.97 -2.26 -21.91
N GLY A 568 -6.72 -2.28 -23.02
CA GLY A 568 -7.56 -3.41 -23.41
C GLY A 568 -8.84 -3.61 -22.57
N VAL A 569 -9.06 -2.77 -21.53
CA VAL A 569 -10.25 -2.85 -20.66
C VAL A 569 -11.06 -1.54 -20.70
N ALA A 570 -10.39 -0.39 -20.62
CA ALA A 570 -11.05 0.91 -20.74
C ALA A 570 -11.46 1.18 -22.20
N SER A 571 -12.63 1.79 -22.42
CA SER A 571 -13.16 2.05 -23.76
C SER A 571 -12.51 3.25 -24.44
N ASP A 572 -12.41 3.21 -25.78
CA ASP A 572 -11.95 4.34 -26.60
C ASP A 572 -12.89 5.52 -26.49
N THR A 573 -14.18 5.30 -26.27
CA THR A 573 -15.17 6.36 -26.03
C THR A 573 -14.83 7.16 -24.79
N LEU A 574 -14.48 6.51 -23.68
CA LEU A 574 -14.02 7.17 -22.46
C LEU A 574 -12.74 7.98 -22.72
N ALA A 575 -11.76 7.38 -23.39
CA ALA A 575 -10.51 8.04 -23.72
C ALA A 575 -10.74 9.30 -24.56
N THR A 576 -11.64 9.24 -25.55
CA THR A 576 -12.02 10.38 -26.40
C THR A 576 -12.72 11.46 -25.61
N ALA A 577 -13.67 11.12 -24.74
CA ALA A 577 -14.37 12.07 -23.88
C ALA A 577 -13.40 12.82 -22.96
N LEU A 578 -12.41 12.12 -22.39
CA LEU A 578 -11.40 12.74 -21.55
C LEU A 578 -10.45 13.66 -22.34
N ARG A 579 -10.02 13.25 -23.54
CA ARG A 579 -9.20 14.10 -24.43
C ARG A 579 -9.93 15.39 -24.82
N THR A 580 -11.23 15.33 -25.09
CA THR A 580 -12.06 16.53 -25.37
C THR A 580 -12.04 17.52 -24.20
N ARG A 581 -11.92 17.02 -22.96
CA ARG A 581 -11.72 17.84 -21.76
C ARG A 581 -10.28 18.29 -21.53
N GLY A 582 -9.37 18.00 -22.47
CA GLY A 582 -7.95 18.40 -22.38
C GLY A 582 -7.06 17.49 -21.55
N HIS A 583 -7.50 16.27 -21.19
CA HIS A 583 -6.60 15.31 -20.57
C HIS A 583 -5.55 14.80 -21.56
N GLU A 584 -4.29 14.75 -21.14
CA GLU A 584 -3.32 13.82 -21.72
C GLU A 584 -3.71 12.42 -21.25
N VAL A 585 -4.17 11.57 -22.18
CA VAL A 585 -4.63 10.20 -21.86
C VAL A 585 -3.60 9.20 -22.33
N ARG A 586 -3.14 8.33 -21.41
CA ARG A 586 -2.27 7.18 -21.70
C ARG A 586 -2.99 5.88 -21.39
N SER A 587 -2.97 4.96 -22.34
CA SER A 587 -3.40 3.58 -22.14
C SER A 587 -2.19 2.75 -21.75
N ILE A 588 -2.22 2.17 -20.55
CA ILE A 588 -1.10 1.40 -19.97
C ILE A 588 -1.61 0.15 -19.27
N ASP A 589 -0.74 -0.83 -19.07
CA ASP A 589 -1.03 -1.94 -18.17
C ASP A 589 -1.24 -1.41 -16.74
N MET A 590 -2.39 -1.74 -16.14
CA MET A 590 -2.74 -1.33 -14.78
C MET A 590 -3.18 -2.54 -13.97
N THR A 591 -2.20 -3.28 -13.42
CA THR A 591 -2.47 -4.53 -12.71
C THR A 591 -2.74 -4.29 -11.24
N SER A 592 -4.00 -4.04 -10.90
CA SER A 592 -4.46 -4.12 -9.51
C SER A 592 -4.49 -5.58 -9.02
N GLY A 593 -4.71 -5.75 -7.74
CA GLY A 593 -4.92 -7.05 -7.09
C GLY A 593 -5.86 -6.86 -5.92
N LEU A 594 -6.97 -6.17 -6.17
CA LEU A 594 -7.97 -5.86 -5.17
C LEU A 594 -8.49 -7.13 -4.49
N GLN A 595 -8.45 -7.13 -3.17
CA GLN A 595 -9.05 -8.17 -2.33
C GLN A 595 -9.95 -7.47 -1.32
N GLY A 596 -11.22 -7.81 -1.30
CA GLY A 596 -12.17 -7.13 -0.43
C GLY A 596 -13.22 -8.05 0.16
N ILE A 597 -13.70 -7.66 1.34
CA ILE A 597 -14.84 -8.28 2.01
C ILE A 597 -15.79 -7.16 2.40
N MET A 598 -17.04 -7.24 1.95
CA MET A 598 -18.11 -6.33 2.32
C MET A 598 -19.10 -7.05 3.21
N ARG A 599 -19.46 -6.43 4.32
CA ARG A 599 -20.44 -6.94 5.28
C ARG A 599 -21.71 -6.10 5.20
N ARG A 600 -22.84 -6.74 5.02
CA ARG A 600 -24.17 -6.11 5.03
C ARG A 600 -25.05 -6.82 6.05
N CYS A 601 -25.62 -6.08 7.00
CA CYS A 601 -26.52 -6.62 8.01
C CYS A 601 -27.93 -6.06 7.78
N THR A 602 -28.93 -6.94 7.69
CA THR A 602 -30.35 -6.57 7.55
C THR A 602 -31.03 -6.44 8.92
N ALA A 603 -30.51 -7.13 9.92
CA ALA A 603 -30.90 -7.05 11.32
C ALA A 603 -29.71 -7.41 12.22
N PRO A 604 -29.73 -7.09 13.53
CA PRO A 604 -28.72 -7.55 14.47
C PRO A 604 -28.54 -9.07 14.39
N GLY A 605 -27.34 -9.54 14.14
CA GLY A 605 -27.00 -10.96 13.99
C GLY A 605 -27.27 -11.56 12.60
N THR A 606 -27.95 -10.87 11.70
CA THR A 606 -28.23 -11.35 10.34
C THR A 606 -27.40 -10.57 9.33
N CYS A 607 -26.16 -11.02 9.14
CA CYS A 607 -25.22 -10.37 8.21
C CYS A 607 -24.84 -11.33 7.07
N ILE A 608 -24.66 -10.78 5.90
CA ILE A 608 -24.10 -11.45 4.73
C ILE A 608 -22.75 -10.83 4.44
N LEU A 609 -21.76 -11.67 4.19
CA LEU A 609 -20.43 -11.31 3.72
C LEU A 609 -20.39 -11.51 2.20
N ASN A 610 -19.95 -10.50 1.48
CA ASN A 610 -19.69 -10.56 0.04
C ASN A 610 -18.21 -10.35 -0.16
N GLY A 611 -17.51 -11.33 -0.73
CA GLY A 611 -16.09 -11.27 -1.01
C GLY A 611 -15.81 -11.11 -2.48
N GLY A 612 -14.84 -10.26 -2.79
CA GLY A 612 -14.37 -10.02 -4.16
C GLY A 612 -12.86 -10.18 -4.29
N ALA A 613 -12.43 -10.72 -5.45
CA ALA A 613 -11.03 -10.86 -5.81
C ALA A 613 -10.79 -10.34 -7.23
N ASP A 614 -9.64 -9.69 -7.42
CA ASP A 614 -9.27 -9.04 -8.68
C ASP A 614 -9.12 -10.05 -9.83
N PRO A 615 -9.77 -9.82 -10.99
CA PRO A 615 -9.64 -10.69 -12.16
C PRO A 615 -8.26 -10.64 -12.82
N ARG A 616 -7.42 -9.64 -12.49
CA ARG A 616 -6.09 -9.43 -13.09
C ARG A 616 -5.01 -10.28 -12.43
N ARG A 617 -5.29 -10.87 -11.26
CA ARG A 617 -4.36 -11.72 -10.49
C ARG A 617 -5.02 -13.03 -10.06
N GLU A 618 -4.23 -13.93 -9.47
CA GLU A 618 -4.64 -15.29 -9.11
C GLU A 618 -5.40 -15.39 -7.77
N GLY A 619 -5.77 -14.26 -7.17
CA GLY A 619 -6.42 -14.21 -5.87
C GLY A 619 -7.69 -15.07 -5.74
N LEU A 620 -7.98 -15.51 -4.52
CA LEU A 620 -9.14 -16.34 -4.19
C LEU A 620 -9.83 -15.84 -2.92
N VAL A 621 -11.16 -15.89 -2.94
CA VAL A 621 -12.01 -15.71 -1.75
C VAL A 621 -12.50 -17.07 -1.28
N ILE A 622 -12.43 -17.32 0.04
CA ILE A 622 -13.05 -18.48 0.70
C ILE A 622 -13.93 -17.98 1.85
N ALA A 623 -15.12 -18.55 1.97
CA ALA A 623 -16.13 -18.12 2.95
C ALA A 623 -16.89 -19.31 3.58
N ARG A 624 -17.48 -19.05 4.75
CA ARG A 624 -18.41 -19.96 5.43
C ARG A 624 -19.60 -19.21 6.01
#